data_467cd78282b6732150e2a62ad2210b4a
#
_entry.id   467cd78282b6732150e2a62ad2210b4a
#
_cell.length_a   1.000
_cell.length_b   1.000
_cell.length_c   1.000
_cell.angle_alpha   90.00
_cell.angle_beta   90.00
_cell.angle_gamma   90.00
#
_symmetry.space_group_name_H-M   'P 1'
#
loop_
_entity.id
_entity.type
_entity.pdbx_description
1 polymer ?
#
loop_
_entity_poly.entity_id
_entity_poly.type
_entity_poly.pdbx_seq_one_letter_code
_entity_poly.pdbx_strand_id
1 'polypeptide(L)'
;MSRATWSSLRRRTLTNFECRSWISHHDEGRMSYQTGRGPRAVVLCYAVTDDAVVFLLPEYNEICQYALGRQLAMRVSAVTPDDSITEVVVTGIGHLPEARLADTVDYPEHWPPGVSTHMVCLDLVNVEGSTWQAEPVLVYHPISADSQSPCRT
;
A
#
# COMPACT_ATOMS: atom_id res chain seq x y z
N MET A 1 16.73 -26.11 16.60
CA MET A 1 16.24 -25.03 15.82
C MET A 1 16.27 -23.74 16.58
N SER A 2 16.96 -22.79 16.09
CA SER A 2 17.00 -21.55 16.80
C SER A 2 15.81 -20.69 16.39
N ARG A 3 15.20 -20.08 17.36
CA ARG A 3 14.14 -19.20 17.15
C ARG A 3 14.67 -17.82 17.20
N ALA A 4 14.38 -17.05 16.21
CA ALA A 4 14.70 -15.65 16.27
C ALA A 4 13.76 -15.01 17.28
N THR A 5 14.32 -14.35 18.26
CA THR A 5 13.52 -13.58 19.21
C THR A 5 13.56 -12.14 18.73
N TRP A 6 12.39 -11.63 18.47
CA TRP A 6 12.29 -10.28 17.97
C TRP A 6 12.12 -9.35 19.15
N SER A 7 13.18 -8.70 19.55
CA SER A 7 13.12 -7.82 20.71
C SER A 7 12.79 -6.39 20.32
N SER A 8 12.98 -6.01 19.09
CA SER A 8 12.67 -4.66 18.64
C SER A 8 12.50 -4.63 17.13
N LEU A 9 11.68 -3.69 16.69
CA LEU A 9 11.53 -3.39 15.28
C LEU A 9 12.33 -2.14 15.00
N ARG A 10 13.16 -2.21 14.01
CA ARG A 10 13.92 -1.05 13.55
C ARG A 10 13.11 -0.39 12.46
N ARG A 11 12.70 0.83 12.71
CA ARG A 11 11.94 1.62 11.76
C ARG A 11 12.85 2.57 11.02
N ARG A 12 12.69 2.65 9.72
CA ARG A 12 13.34 3.66 8.91
C ARG A 12 12.28 4.42 8.14
N THR A 13 12.34 5.74 8.20
CA THR A 13 11.44 6.61 7.44
C THR A 13 11.91 6.66 5.99
N LEU A 14 11.00 6.49 5.07
CA LEU A 14 11.28 6.57 3.65
C LEU A 14 11.32 8.02 3.18
N THR A 15 12.16 8.31 2.21
CA THR A 15 12.15 9.61 1.54
C THR A 15 10.95 9.71 0.63
N ASN A 16 10.62 10.91 0.18
CA ASN A 16 9.52 11.11 -0.75
C ASN A 16 9.74 10.30 -2.04
N PHE A 17 10.96 10.29 -2.54
CA PHE A 17 11.29 9.52 -3.74
C PHE A 17 11.06 8.01 -3.51
N GLU A 18 11.48 7.50 -2.37
CA GLU A 18 11.29 6.09 -2.05
C GLU A 18 9.80 5.75 -1.94
N CYS A 19 9.01 6.63 -1.33
CA CYS A 19 7.57 6.43 -1.23
C CYS A 19 6.91 6.38 -2.60
N ARG A 20 7.25 7.30 -3.48
CA ARG A 20 6.70 7.33 -4.84
C ARG A 20 7.11 6.11 -5.64
N SER A 21 8.35 5.70 -5.50
CA SER A 21 8.84 4.49 -6.15
C SER A 21 8.09 3.25 -5.67
N TRP A 22 7.85 3.15 -4.37
CA TRP A 22 7.09 2.05 -3.79
C TRP A 22 5.68 1.98 -4.38
N ILE A 23 4.99 3.10 -4.41
CA ILE A 23 3.65 3.17 -4.96
C ILE A 23 3.64 2.78 -6.44
N SER A 24 4.63 3.22 -7.19
CA SER A 24 4.70 2.92 -8.63
C SER A 24 4.98 1.46 -8.95
N HIS A 25 5.58 0.73 -8.02
CA HIS A 25 5.89 -0.68 -8.21
C HIS A 25 4.78 -1.60 -7.70
N HIS A 26 3.68 -1.05 -7.22
CA HIS A 26 2.51 -1.79 -6.77
C HIS A 26 1.29 -1.29 -7.53
N ASP A 27 0.22 -2.03 -7.49
CA ASP A 27 -1.01 -1.68 -8.19
C ASP A 27 -2.26 -1.90 -7.33
N GLU A 28 -2.08 -2.24 -6.06
CA GLU A 28 -3.19 -2.50 -5.17
C GLU A 28 -2.93 -1.84 -3.82
N GLY A 29 -3.92 -1.19 -3.27
CA GLY A 29 -3.83 -0.53 -1.99
C GLY A 29 -5.13 -0.61 -1.21
N ARG A 30 -5.05 -0.31 0.07
CA ARG A 30 -6.21 -0.26 0.94
C ARG A 30 -6.62 1.20 1.11
N MET A 31 -7.81 1.53 0.64
CA MET A 31 -8.36 2.86 0.76
C MET A 31 -9.25 2.95 1.98
N SER A 32 -8.96 3.90 2.87
CA SER A 32 -9.78 4.19 4.03
C SER A 32 -10.61 5.44 3.78
N TYR A 33 -11.86 5.41 4.14
CA TYR A 33 -12.80 6.50 3.97
C TYR A 33 -13.79 6.55 5.13
N GLN A 34 -14.40 7.70 5.35
CA GLN A 34 -15.33 7.90 6.44
C GLN A 34 -16.77 7.84 5.95
N THR A 35 -17.61 7.15 6.69
CA THR A 35 -19.05 7.10 6.43
C THR A 35 -19.80 7.61 7.65
N GLY A 36 -21.11 7.79 7.53
CA GLY A 36 -21.94 8.14 8.67
C GLY A 36 -21.96 7.10 9.78
N ARG A 37 -21.49 5.89 9.51
CA ARG A 37 -21.38 4.80 10.48
C ARG A 37 -19.96 4.56 10.97
N GLY A 38 -19.04 5.43 10.60
CA GLY A 38 -17.65 5.32 10.99
C GLY A 38 -16.70 4.99 9.84
N PRO A 39 -15.43 4.73 10.15
CA PRO A 39 -14.44 4.49 9.11
C PRO A 39 -14.63 3.13 8.46
N ARG A 40 -14.34 3.08 7.18
CA ARG A 40 -14.36 1.86 6.38
C ARG A 40 -13.10 1.78 5.53
N ALA A 41 -12.76 0.58 5.10
CA ALA A 41 -11.63 0.34 4.22
C ALA A 41 -11.99 -0.66 3.15
N VAL A 42 -11.43 -0.49 1.98
CA VAL A 42 -11.62 -1.40 0.85
C VAL A 42 -10.32 -1.52 0.09
N VAL A 43 -10.04 -2.70 -0.44
CA VAL A 43 -8.87 -2.92 -1.28
C VAL A 43 -9.24 -2.55 -2.71
N LEU A 44 -8.42 -1.71 -3.32
CA LEU A 44 -8.64 -1.22 -4.67
C LEU A 44 -7.37 -1.32 -5.50
N CYS A 45 -7.54 -1.56 -6.78
CA CYS A 45 -6.45 -1.41 -7.73
C CYS A 45 -6.32 0.06 -8.10
N TYR A 46 -5.13 0.49 -8.39
CA TYR A 46 -4.87 1.88 -8.76
C TYR A 46 -3.85 1.96 -9.90
N ALA A 47 -3.84 3.08 -10.57
CA ALA A 47 -2.80 3.45 -11.51
C ALA A 47 -2.12 4.72 -11.01
N VAL A 48 -0.89 4.95 -11.44
CA VAL A 48 -0.11 6.11 -11.00
C VAL A 48 0.16 7.01 -12.17
N THR A 49 -0.03 8.31 -11.95
CA THR A 49 0.43 9.35 -12.87
C THR A 49 1.63 10.03 -12.24
N ASP A 50 2.17 11.06 -12.87
CA ASP A 50 3.33 11.78 -12.34
C ASP A 50 3.07 12.37 -10.94
N ASP A 51 1.83 12.75 -10.65
CA ASP A 51 1.52 13.48 -9.42
C ASP A 51 0.28 12.98 -8.69
N ALA A 52 -0.31 11.88 -9.11
CA ALA A 52 -1.52 11.34 -8.49
C ALA A 52 -1.63 9.84 -8.61
N VAL A 53 -2.40 9.25 -7.74
CA VAL A 53 -2.92 7.89 -7.91
C VAL A 53 -4.35 8.00 -8.38
N VAL A 54 -4.74 7.10 -9.25
CA VAL A 54 -6.04 7.14 -9.92
C VAL A 54 -6.75 5.82 -9.71
N PHE A 55 -8.00 5.90 -9.29
CA PHE A 55 -8.83 4.75 -9.01
C PHE A 55 -10.02 4.73 -9.95
N LEU A 56 -10.34 3.57 -10.47
CA LEU A 56 -11.53 3.37 -11.27
C LEU A 56 -12.51 2.57 -10.41
N LEU A 57 -13.56 3.23 -9.92
CA LEU A 57 -14.49 2.66 -8.96
C LEU A 57 -15.81 2.30 -9.63
N PRO A 58 -16.28 1.07 -9.46
CA PRO A 58 -17.59 0.72 -9.98
C PRO A 58 -18.67 1.49 -9.20
N GLU A 59 -19.68 1.95 -9.91
CA GLU A 59 -20.70 2.81 -9.34
C GLU A 59 -21.44 2.17 -8.16
N TYR A 60 -21.58 0.86 -8.15
CA TYR A 60 -22.25 0.16 -7.07
C TYR A 60 -21.42 0.06 -5.79
N ASN A 61 -20.15 0.41 -5.82
CA ASN A 61 -19.30 0.32 -4.63
C ASN A 61 -19.60 1.50 -3.70
N GLU A 62 -19.76 1.19 -2.42
CA GLU A 62 -20.06 2.22 -1.41
C GLU A 62 -19.09 3.39 -1.45
N ILE A 63 -17.82 3.13 -1.70
CA ILE A 63 -16.82 4.19 -1.69
C ILE A 63 -17.10 5.30 -2.69
N CYS A 64 -17.84 5.03 -3.77
CA CYS A 64 -18.18 6.06 -4.74
C CYS A 64 -18.98 7.20 -4.11
N GLN A 65 -19.71 6.92 -3.04
CA GLN A 65 -20.48 7.94 -2.35
C GLN A 65 -19.64 8.80 -1.42
N TYR A 66 -18.45 8.32 -1.05
CA TYR A 66 -17.63 8.94 -0.01
C TYR A 66 -16.25 9.33 -0.48
N ALA A 67 -15.95 9.21 -1.77
CA ALA A 67 -14.61 9.47 -2.28
C ALA A 67 -14.40 10.91 -2.71
N LEU A 68 -15.35 11.48 -3.43
CA LEU A 68 -15.16 12.82 -3.99
C LEU A 68 -15.39 13.90 -2.95
N GLY A 69 -14.46 14.84 -2.89
CA GLY A 69 -14.53 15.96 -1.96
C GLY A 69 -14.30 15.59 -0.51
N ARG A 70 -13.83 14.39 -0.23
CA ARG A 70 -13.67 13.91 1.12
C ARG A 70 -12.26 13.41 1.36
N GLN A 71 -11.87 13.40 2.63
CA GLN A 71 -10.56 12.90 3.03
C GLN A 71 -10.46 11.39 2.82
N LEU A 72 -9.42 11.01 2.12
CA LEU A 72 -9.10 9.61 1.86
C LEU A 72 -7.67 9.31 2.33
N ALA A 73 -7.44 8.07 2.69
CA ALA A 73 -6.09 7.59 3.00
C ALA A 73 -5.88 6.24 2.31
N MET A 74 -4.88 6.18 1.45
CA MET A 74 -4.51 4.94 0.78
C MET A 74 -3.25 4.39 1.40
N ARG A 75 -3.27 3.11 1.74
CA ARG A 75 -2.11 2.43 2.32
C ARG A 75 -1.66 1.32 1.39
N VAL A 76 -0.40 1.36 1.03
CA VAL A 76 0.23 0.32 0.20
C VAL A 76 1.31 -0.33 1.02
N SER A 77 1.10 -1.57 1.42
CA SER A 77 2.05 -2.27 2.27
C SER A 77 2.34 -3.66 1.75
N ALA A 78 3.54 -4.11 1.98
CA ALA A 78 3.95 -5.45 1.60
C ALA A 78 5.16 -5.88 2.41
N VAL A 79 5.35 -7.19 2.48
CA VAL A 79 6.58 -7.78 3.04
C VAL A 79 7.57 -7.88 1.90
N THR A 80 8.76 -7.35 2.12
CA THR A 80 9.82 -7.38 1.12
C THR A 80 10.60 -8.69 1.22
N PRO A 81 11.41 -9.02 0.20
CA PRO A 81 12.17 -10.30 0.20
C PRO A 81 13.13 -10.46 1.38
N ASP A 82 13.54 -9.37 2.02
CA ASP A 82 14.42 -9.43 3.19
C ASP A 82 13.65 -9.47 4.50
N ASP A 83 12.37 -9.82 4.45
CA ASP A 83 11.47 -9.90 5.60
C ASP A 83 11.20 -8.55 6.28
N SER A 84 11.44 -7.46 5.59
CA SER A 84 11.03 -6.14 6.06
C SER A 84 9.58 -5.90 5.67
N ILE A 85 8.88 -5.10 6.45
CA ILE A 85 7.54 -4.64 6.12
C ILE A 85 7.65 -3.19 5.71
N THR A 86 7.22 -2.88 4.52
CA THR A 86 7.20 -1.50 4.02
C THR A 86 5.78 -1.04 3.81
N GLU A 87 5.48 0.15 4.27
CA GLU A 87 4.17 0.74 4.15
C GLU A 87 4.29 2.19 3.75
N VAL A 88 3.50 2.58 2.75
CA VAL A 88 3.39 3.97 2.32
C VAL A 88 1.93 4.38 2.40
N VAL A 89 1.68 5.55 2.95
CA VAL A 89 0.34 6.10 3.10
C VAL A 89 0.26 7.41 2.33
N VAL A 90 -0.77 7.51 1.50
CA VAL A 90 -1.09 8.74 0.77
C VAL A 90 -2.40 9.26 1.32
N THR A 91 -2.42 10.51 1.75
CA THR A 91 -3.64 11.14 2.27
C THR A 91 -3.97 12.37 1.46
N GLY A 92 -5.24 12.66 1.36
CA GLY A 92 -5.72 13.85 0.66
C GLY A 92 -7.21 13.79 0.39
N ILE A 93 -7.67 14.75 -0.38
CA ILE A 93 -9.06 14.86 -0.75
C ILE A 93 -9.25 14.24 -2.13
N GLY A 94 -10.17 13.31 -2.25
CA GLY A 94 -10.49 12.70 -3.53
C GLY A 94 -11.11 13.71 -4.49
N HIS A 95 -10.68 13.71 -5.74
CA HIS A 95 -11.21 14.65 -6.74
C HIS A 95 -11.31 13.99 -8.11
N LEU A 96 -12.06 14.62 -9.00
CA LEU A 96 -12.17 14.16 -10.37
C LEU A 96 -10.88 14.48 -11.13
N PRO A 97 -10.47 13.61 -12.05
CA PRO A 97 -9.31 13.89 -12.87
C PRO A 97 -9.60 14.94 -13.92
N GLU A 98 -8.55 15.52 -14.46
CA GLU A 98 -8.69 16.35 -15.65
C GLU A 98 -9.10 15.48 -16.83
N ALA A 99 -9.86 16.07 -17.75
CA ALA A 99 -10.45 15.31 -18.86
C ALA A 99 -9.45 14.52 -19.68
N ARG A 100 -8.25 15.04 -19.91
CA ARG A 100 -7.25 14.31 -20.71
C ARG A 100 -6.60 13.15 -19.98
N LEU A 101 -6.67 13.13 -18.66
CA LEU A 101 -6.05 12.06 -17.90
C LEU A 101 -6.81 10.75 -18.07
N ALA A 102 -8.11 10.83 -18.24
CA ALA A 102 -8.97 9.66 -18.34
C ALA A 102 -8.59 8.74 -19.52
N ASP A 103 -8.04 9.32 -20.60
CA ASP A 103 -7.71 8.56 -21.80
C ASP A 103 -6.29 8.02 -21.80
N THR A 104 -5.46 8.42 -20.84
CA THR A 104 -4.04 8.06 -20.84
C THR A 104 -3.61 7.10 -19.76
N VAL A 105 -4.52 6.76 -18.85
CA VAL A 105 -4.18 5.91 -17.72
C VAL A 105 -4.44 4.45 -18.06
N ASP A 106 -3.42 3.63 -17.85
CA ASP A 106 -3.54 2.19 -18.05
C ASP A 106 -3.80 1.52 -16.70
N TYR A 107 -4.99 0.95 -16.54
CA TYR A 107 -5.37 0.32 -15.28
C TYR A 107 -5.02 -1.15 -15.27
N PRO A 108 -4.56 -1.66 -14.13
CA PRO A 108 -4.27 -3.08 -14.00
C PRO A 108 -5.52 -3.94 -13.99
N GLU A 109 -6.67 -3.36 -13.75
CA GLU A 109 -7.93 -4.06 -13.67
C GLU A 109 -8.93 -3.51 -14.66
N HIS A 110 -9.60 -4.38 -15.38
CA HIS A 110 -10.62 -4.00 -16.35
C HIS A 110 -11.98 -4.50 -15.87
N TRP A 111 -12.94 -3.61 -15.85
CA TRP A 111 -14.29 -3.94 -15.46
C TRP A 111 -15.06 -4.49 -16.65
N PRO A 112 -16.01 -5.43 -16.43
CA PRO A 112 -16.81 -5.97 -17.51
C PRO A 112 -17.60 -4.88 -18.23
N PRO A 113 -17.91 -5.07 -19.52
CA PRO A 113 -18.76 -4.14 -20.23
C PRO A 113 -20.11 -3.95 -19.53
N GLY A 114 -20.60 -2.73 -19.50
CA GLY A 114 -21.88 -2.43 -18.86
C GLY A 114 -21.76 -2.01 -17.40
N VAL A 115 -20.59 -2.11 -16.80
CA VAL A 115 -20.40 -1.61 -15.45
C VAL A 115 -20.04 -0.12 -15.53
N SER A 116 -20.86 0.72 -14.92
CA SER A 116 -20.57 2.15 -14.82
C SER A 116 -19.48 2.36 -13.78
N THR A 117 -18.47 3.12 -14.13
CA THR A 117 -17.35 3.39 -13.25
C THR A 117 -17.11 4.88 -13.09
N HIS A 118 -16.53 5.27 -11.97
CA HIS A 118 -16.12 6.64 -11.70
C HIS A 118 -14.61 6.67 -11.47
N MET A 119 -13.95 7.65 -12.06
CA MET A 119 -12.53 7.86 -11.84
C MET A 119 -12.34 8.87 -10.73
N VAL A 120 -11.54 8.51 -9.75
CA VAL A 120 -11.20 9.38 -8.62
C VAL A 120 -9.69 9.46 -8.51
N CYS A 121 -9.18 10.68 -8.31
CA CYS A 121 -7.76 10.93 -8.14
C CYS A 121 -7.45 11.30 -6.70
N LEU A 122 -6.26 10.92 -6.26
CA LEU A 122 -5.70 11.33 -4.99
C LEU A 122 -4.27 11.81 -5.25
N ASP A 123 -4.00 13.09 -4.95
CA ASP A 123 -2.72 13.68 -5.24
C ASP A 123 -1.60 13.12 -4.37
N LEU A 124 -0.42 12.95 -4.97
CA LEU A 124 0.77 12.47 -4.26
C LEU A 124 1.49 13.65 -3.60
N VAL A 125 0.81 14.38 -2.74
CA VAL A 125 1.34 15.53 -2.02
C VAL A 125 1.68 15.15 -0.59
N ASN A 126 0.75 14.55 0.12
CA ASN A 126 0.98 14.08 1.48
C ASN A 126 1.26 12.60 1.44
N VAL A 127 2.53 12.25 1.34
CA VAL A 127 2.97 10.87 1.21
C VAL A 127 3.97 10.60 2.30
N GLU A 128 3.71 9.57 3.09
CA GLU A 128 4.60 9.16 4.15
C GLU A 128 4.83 7.66 4.07
N GLY A 129 6.01 7.23 4.41
CA GLY A 129 6.31 5.81 4.37
C GLY A 129 7.37 5.42 5.37
N SER A 130 7.32 4.17 5.75
CA SER A 130 8.27 3.57 6.67
C SER A 130 8.52 2.13 6.30
N THR A 131 9.69 1.67 6.63
CA THR A 131 10.02 0.26 6.55
C THR A 131 10.42 -0.21 7.94
N TRP A 132 9.94 -1.38 8.35
CA TRP A 132 10.27 -1.96 9.63
C TRP A 132 10.98 -3.26 9.39
N GLN A 133 12.15 -3.36 9.98
CA GLN A 133 12.93 -4.57 9.94
C GLN A 133 13.11 -5.06 11.35
N ALA A 134 12.83 -6.31 11.57
CA ALA A 134 13.07 -6.89 12.88
C ALA A 134 14.55 -7.17 13.03
N GLU A 135 15.10 -6.76 14.16
CA GLU A 135 16.48 -7.09 14.48
C GLU A 135 16.48 -8.40 15.22
N PRO A 136 17.15 -9.42 14.68
CA PRO A 136 17.27 -10.66 15.40
C PRO A 136 18.18 -10.44 16.59
N VAL A 137 17.73 -10.91 17.76
CA VAL A 137 18.62 -10.95 18.91
C VAL A 137 19.45 -12.20 18.76
N LEU A 138 20.75 -12.00 18.65
CA LEU A 138 21.64 -13.13 18.58
C LEU A 138 21.76 -13.72 19.97
N VAL A 139 21.11 -14.81 20.19
CA VAL A 139 21.31 -15.55 21.42
C VAL A 139 22.35 -16.59 21.13
N TYR A 140 23.46 -16.49 21.85
CA TYR A 140 24.50 -17.46 21.69
C TYR A 140 24.07 -18.76 22.31
N HIS A 141 24.05 -19.80 21.53
CA HIS A 141 23.86 -21.14 22.03
C HIS A 141 25.18 -21.84 21.83
N PRO A 142 25.74 -22.39 22.90
CA PRO A 142 26.91 -23.21 22.76
C PRO A 142 26.48 -24.49 22.07
N ILE A 143 26.66 -24.54 20.79
CA ILE A 143 26.08 -25.58 20.07
C ILE A 143 27.01 -26.69 19.91
N SER A 144 26.53 -27.84 20.08
CA SER A 144 27.31 -29.00 19.73
C SER A 144 27.26 -29.16 18.23
N ALA A 145 28.22 -29.80 17.73
CA ALA A 145 28.34 -29.96 16.32
C ALA A 145 27.17 -30.64 15.69
N ASP A 146 26.45 -31.37 16.48
CA ASP A 146 25.35 -32.05 15.93
C ASP A 146 24.24 -31.22 15.58
N SER A 147 24.14 -30.09 16.14
CA SER A 147 22.98 -29.33 15.94
C SER A 147 22.89 -28.77 14.61
N GLN A 148 23.91 -28.92 13.83
CA GLN A 148 23.75 -28.29 12.68
C GLN A 148 23.23 -29.07 11.65
N SER A 149 23.30 -30.08 11.69
CA SER A 149 22.93 -30.75 10.62
C SER A 149 21.71 -30.52 9.98
N PRO A 150 20.95 -30.45 10.44
CA PRO A 150 19.78 -30.54 10.03
C PRO A 150 19.23 -29.99 8.99
N CYS A 151 19.24 -29.16 8.94
CA CYS A 151 18.44 -28.48 8.24
C CYS A 151 18.52 -28.56 6.91
N ARG A 152 19.01 -29.15 6.37
CA ARG A 152 19.10 -29.17 5.25
C ARG A 152 18.08 -29.49 4.55
N THR A 153 17.70 -29.28 3.95
CA THR A 153 16.70 -29.52 3.14
C THR A 153 15.69 -28.93 3.22
#